data_e9bbc137e5459dd58efb65ad892cc46a
#
_entry.id   e9bbc137e5459dd58efb65ad892cc46a
#
_cell.length_a   1.000
_cell.length_b   1.000
_cell.length_c   1.000
_cell.angle_alpha   90.00
_cell.angle_beta   90.00
_cell.angle_gamma   90.00
#
_symmetry.space_group_name_H-M   'P 1'
#
loop_
_entity.id
_entity.type
_entity.pdbx_description
1 polymer ?
#
loop_
_entity_poly.entity_id
_entity_poly.type
_entity_poly.pdbx_seq_one_letter_code
_entity_poly.pdbx_strand_id
1 'polypeptide(L)'
;MEQTTTEWIDEVSFNNEGLIPVIAQDFESHRVLMVAWMNKTALLETVKTGSATYWSRSRDQLWRKGESSGHEQLVKSIQLDCDSDVLTLIVEQKGNIACHTGRNSCFFRVLTKDGWQISEPVLKDPKEIYADG
;
A
#
# COMPACT_ATOMS: atom_id res chain seq x y z
N MET A 1 16.55 21.10 8.90
CA MET A 1 17.56 20.18 8.41
C MET A 1 17.06 19.32 7.31
N GLU A 2 16.78 19.92 6.25
CA GLU A 2 16.24 19.20 5.13
C GLU A 2 17.26 18.28 4.48
N GLN A 3 18.54 18.50 4.71
CA GLN A 3 19.54 17.64 4.13
C GLN A 3 19.49 16.22 4.70
N THR A 4 18.93 16.06 5.90
CA THR A 4 18.81 14.73 6.48
C THR A 4 17.71 13.91 5.80
N THR A 5 16.97 14.54 4.89
CA THR A 5 15.87 13.92 4.19
C THR A 5 16.24 12.62 3.50
N THR A 6 17.48 12.51 3.01
CA THR A 6 17.92 11.30 2.31
C THR A 6 18.76 10.39 3.18
N GLU A 7 19.17 10.84 4.36
CA GLU A 7 19.99 10.00 5.25
C GLU A 7 19.20 8.85 5.86
N TRP A 8 17.92 9.06 6.12
CA TRP A 8 17.06 8.05 6.70
C TRP A 8 16.91 6.84 5.79
N ILE A 9 17.00 7.04 4.48
CA ILE A 9 16.80 5.96 3.53
C ILE A 9 17.95 4.95 3.55
N ASP A 10 19.11 5.38 4.02
CA ASP A 10 20.27 4.48 4.12
C ASP A 10 20.08 3.42 5.21
N GLU A 11 19.14 3.64 6.13
CA GLU A 11 18.83 2.68 7.18
C GLU A 11 17.85 1.60 6.72
N VAL A 12 17.26 1.77 5.53
CA VAL A 12 16.28 0.83 5.00
C VAL A 12 17.02 -0.30 4.28
N SER A 13 16.72 -1.54 4.66
CA SER A 13 17.34 -2.72 4.07
C SER A 13 16.48 -3.28 2.96
N PHE A 14 16.77 -2.88 1.73
CA PHE A 14 16.12 -3.44 0.56
C PHE A 14 16.68 -4.82 0.28
N ASN A 15 15.88 -5.70 -0.30
CA ASN A 15 16.32 -7.06 -0.61
C ASN A 15 17.26 -7.07 -1.83
N ASN A 16 17.65 -8.26 -2.28
CA ASN A 16 18.59 -8.41 -3.38
C ASN A 16 18.09 -7.84 -4.70
N GLU A 17 16.78 -7.63 -4.82
CA GLU A 17 16.17 -7.03 -5.99
C GLU A 17 15.94 -5.53 -5.84
N GLY A 18 16.37 -4.98 -4.71
CA GLY A 18 16.18 -3.56 -4.43
C GLY A 18 14.79 -3.22 -3.97
N LEU A 19 14.06 -4.19 -3.41
CA LEU A 19 12.66 -4.02 -3.01
C LEU A 19 12.49 -4.26 -1.52
N ILE A 20 11.44 -3.63 -0.95
CA ILE A 20 11.03 -3.83 0.43
C ILE A 20 9.51 -4.05 0.45
N PRO A 21 9.02 -5.03 1.21
CA PRO A 21 7.57 -5.21 1.35
C PRO A 21 6.98 -4.11 2.22
N VAL A 22 5.76 -3.70 1.87
CA VAL A 22 5.08 -2.57 2.51
C VAL A 22 3.66 -2.99 2.85
N ILE A 23 3.30 -2.79 4.10
CA ILE A 23 1.94 -3.02 4.59
C ILE A 23 1.23 -1.67 4.62
N ALA A 24 0.03 -1.59 4.05
CA ALA A 24 -0.80 -0.39 4.18
C ALA A 24 -1.89 -0.68 5.20
N GLN A 25 -1.98 0.16 6.23
CA GLN A 25 -2.91 0.00 7.34
C GLN A 25 -3.74 1.27 7.50
N ASP A 26 -5.05 1.11 7.67
CA ASP A 26 -5.94 2.26 7.83
C ASP A 26 -5.68 2.99 9.14
N PHE A 27 -5.63 4.33 9.09
CA PHE A 27 -5.27 5.14 10.25
C PHE A 27 -6.34 5.18 11.34
N GLU A 28 -7.59 4.94 11.00
CA GLU A 28 -8.68 4.94 11.97
C GLU A 28 -9.03 3.55 12.47
N SER A 29 -9.30 2.63 11.55
CA SER A 29 -9.74 1.28 11.90
C SER A 29 -8.59 0.37 12.30
N HIS A 30 -7.36 0.73 11.93
CA HIS A 30 -6.16 -0.09 12.09
C HIS A 30 -6.23 -1.37 11.27
N ARG A 31 -7.14 -1.42 10.30
CA ARG A 31 -7.28 -2.57 9.42
C ARG A 31 -6.09 -2.64 8.46
N VAL A 32 -5.51 -3.82 8.30
CA VAL A 32 -4.51 -4.04 7.26
C VAL A 32 -5.25 -4.06 5.92
N LEU A 33 -4.86 -3.20 5.01
CA LEU A 33 -5.56 -3.01 3.74
C LEU A 33 -4.94 -3.81 2.61
N MET A 34 -3.62 -3.83 2.53
CA MET A 34 -2.91 -4.50 1.45
C MET A 34 -1.43 -4.64 1.78
N VAL A 35 -0.75 -5.46 0.99
CA VAL A 35 0.72 -5.55 1.00
C VAL A 35 1.18 -5.33 -0.43
N ALA A 36 2.24 -4.55 -0.57
CA ALA A 36 2.82 -4.25 -1.88
C ALA A 36 4.34 -4.14 -1.73
N TRP A 37 5.00 -3.60 -2.74
CA TRP A 37 6.44 -3.47 -2.76
C TRP A 37 6.84 -2.05 -3.12
N MET A 38 7.99 -1.63 -2.60
CA MET A 38 8.60 -0.36 -2.99
C MET A 38 10.06 -0.60 -3.31
N ASN A 39 10.57 0.10 -4.33
CA ASN A 39 12.00 0.27 -4.46
C ASN A 39 12.35 1.63 -3.82
N LYS A 40 13.63 1.99 -3.87
CA LYS A 40 14.08 3.25 -3.28
C LYS A 40 13.35 4.45 -3.86
N THR A 41 13.16 4.47 -5.19
CA THR A 41 12.47 5.55 -5.87
C THR A 41 11.02 5.67 -5.41
N ALA A 42 10.32 4.54 -5.28
CA ALA A 42 8.93 4.54 -4.81
C ALA A 42 8.83 5.12 -3.41
N LEU A 43 9.74 4.73 -2.53
CA LEU A 43 9.73 5.22 -1.15
C LEU A 43 10.02 6.72 -1.09
N LEU A 44 11.00 7.18 -1.85
CA LEU A 44 11.31 8.61 -1.92
C LEU A 44 10.13 9.41 -2.47
N GLU A 45 9.48 8.88 -3.50
CA GLU A 45 8.32 9.55 -4.09
C GLU A 45 7.16 9.61 -3.10
N THR A 46 6.92 8.54 -2.35
CA THR A 46 5.89 8.50 -1.33
C THR A 46 6.10 9.57 -0.27
N VAL A 47 7.34 9.72 0.20
CA VAL A 47 7.67 10.74 1.20
C VAL A 47 7.50 12.14 0.62
N LYS A 48 7.91 12.32 -0.63
CA LYS A 48 7.86 13.64 -1.28
C LYS A 48 6.42 14.10 -1.49
N THR A 49 5.54 13.20 -1.93
CA THR A 49 4.18 13.57 -2.31
C THR A 49 3.16 13.41 -1.19
N GLY A 50 3.44 12.54 -0.22
CA GLY A 50 2.45 12.18 0.80
C GLY A 50 1.42 11.17 0.33
N SER A 51 1.57 10.67 -0.90
CA SER A 51 0.67 9.69 -1.52
C SER A 51 1.43 8.39 -1.75
N ALA A 52 0.85 7.26 -1.35
CA ALA A 52 1.53 5.98 -1.48
C ALA A 52 1.82 5.64 -2.94
N THR A 53 3.09 5.45 -3.24
CA THR A 53 3.59 5.07 -4.56
C THR A 53 4.38 3.78 -4.38
N TYR A 54 4.04 2.78 -5.17
CA TYR A 54 4.60 1.43 -5.04
C TYR A 54 5.36 1.05 -6.29
N TRP A 55 6.05 -0.09 -6.21
CA TRP A 55 6.73 -0.68 -7.35
C TRP A 55 5.95 -1.92 -7.78
N SER A 56 5.53 -1.94 -9.04
CA SER A 56 4.86 -3.11 -9.60
C SER A 56 5.92 -4.08 -10.13
N ARG A 57 6.02 -5.25 -9.49
CA ARG A 57 6.99 -6.27 -9.92
C ARG A 57 6.60 -6.88 -11.27
N SER A 58 5.31 -7.02 -11.51
CA SER A 58 4.85 -7.63 -12.76
C SER A 58 4.99 -6.70 -13.96
N ARG A 59 4.83 -5.40 -13.77
CA ARG A 59 4.95 -4.41 -14.85
C ARG A 59 6.30 -3.74 -14.89
N ASP A 60 7.13 -3.98 -13.86
CA ASP A 60 8.47 -3.40 -13.75
C ASP A 60 8.41 -1.88 -13.84
N GLN A 61 7.52 -1.26 -13.07
CA GLN A 61 7.34 0.19 -13.08
C GLN A 61 6.74 0.71 -11.77
N LEU A 62 6.90 2.01 -11.56
CA LEU A 62 6.24 2.69 -10.44
C LEU A 62 4.74 2.80 -10.70
N TRP A 63 3.96 2.75 -9.63
CA TRP A 63 2.53 3.06 -9.73
C TRP A 63 2.07 3.73 -8.44
N ARG A 64 1.32 4.83 -8.61
CA ARG A 64 0.74 5.53 -7.46
C ARG A 64 -0.62 4.91 -7.19
N LYS A 65 -0.84 4.54 -5.92
CA LYS A 65 -2.11 3.93 -5.53
C LYS A 65 -3.25 4.89 -5.86
N GLY A 66 -4.22 4.43 -6.63
CA GLY A 66 -5.38 5.23 -6.99
C GLY A 66 -5.23 6.06 -8.24
N GLU A 67 -4.12 5.94 -8.97
CA GLU A 67 -3.94 6.76 -10.17
C GLU A 67 -5.00 6.49 -11.24
N SER A 68 -5.55 5.27 -11.28
CA SER A 68 -6.63 4.94 -12.21
C SER A 68 -8.00 4.97 -11.55
N SER A 69 -8.09 4.49 -10.31
CA SER A 69 -9.37 4.33 -9.62
C SER A 69 -9.81 5.55 -8.82
N GLY A 70 -8.89 6.44 -8.51
CA GLY A 70 -9.16 7.55 -7.59
C GLY A 70 -9.07 7.17 -6.11
N HIS A 71 -8.82 5.88 -5.81
CA HIS A 71 -8.75 5.39 -4.44
C HIS A 71 -7.33 5.52 -3.90
N GLU A 72 -6.87 6.74 -3.76
CA GLU A 72 -5.51 7.05 -3.28
C GLU A 72 -5.34 6.71 -1.81
N GLN A 73 -4.08 6.60 -1.41
CA GLN A 73 -3.71 6.41 -0.01
C GLN A 73 -2.89 7.61 0.43
N LEU A 74 -3.45 8.42 1.31
CA LEU A 74 -2.72 9.56 1.87
C LEU A 74 -1.96 9.08 3.09
N VAL A 75 -0.65 9.25 3.07
CA VAL A 75 0.24 8.70 4.10
C VAL A 75 0.28 9.61 5.31
N LYS A 76 -0.07 9.06 6.48
CA LYS A 76 -0.03 9.76 7.75
C LYS A 76 1.28 9.48 8.49
N SER A 77 1.80 8.26 8.35
CA SER A 77 3.00 7.83 9.07
C SER A 77 3.64 6.67 8.32
N ILE A 78 4.95 6.57 8.42
CA ILE A 78 5.71 5.47 7.84
C ILE A 78 6.53 4.86 8.97
N GLN A 79 6.40 3.55 9.14
CA GLN A 79 7.08 2.82 10.22
C GLN A 79 8.00 1.77 9.61
N LEU A 80 9.19 1.67 10.17
CA LEU A 80 10.18 0.67 9.76
C LEU A 80 10.27 -0.36 10.87
N ASP A 81 10.33 -1.64 10.51
CA ASP A 81 10.36 -2.68 11.53
C ASP A 81 11.75 -2.82 12.16
N CYS A 82 11.87 -3.72 13.14
CA CYS A 82 13.07 -3.80 14.01
C CYS A 82 14.35 -4.18 13.27
N ASP A 83 14.25 -4.91 12.17
CA ASP A 83 15.43 -5.26 11.37
C ASP A 83 15.46 -4.51 10.03
N SER A 84 14.64 -3.48 9.90
CA SER A 84 14.70 -2.50 8.81
C SER A 84 14.36 -3.04 7.43
N ASP A 85 13.63 -4.14 7.35
CA ASP A 85 13.34 -4.79 6.07
C ASP A 85 11.85 -4.90 5.72
N VAL A 86 10.96 -4.25 6.48
CA VAL A 86 9.52 -4.16 6.19
C VAL A 86 9.03 -2.77 6.59
N LEU A 87 8.16 -2.20 5.77
CA LEU A 87 7.55 -0.91 6.08
C LEU A 87 6.06 -1.07 6.35
N THR A 88 5.52 -0.24 7.24
CA THR A 88 4.08 -0.06 7.38
C THR A 88 3.75 1.39 7.08
N LEU A 89 2.81 1.61 6.18
CA LEU A 89 2.27 2.94 5.92
C LEU A 89 0.94 3.04 6.65
N ILE A 90 0.80 4.04 7.51
CA ILE A 90 -0.48 4.35 8.13
C ILE A 90 -1.14 5.36 7.19
N VAL A 91 -2.28 5.00 6.63
CA VAL A 91 -2.85 5.76 5.51
C VAL A 91 -4.33 6.09 5.72
N GLU A 92 -4.77 7.13 5.05
CA GLU A 92 -6.18 7.39 4.82
C GLU A 92 -6.51 6.85 3.45
N GLN A 93 -7.33 5.79 3.39
CA GLN A 93 -7.71 5.15 2.13
C GLN A 93 -8.92 5.89 1.55
N LYS A 94 -8.72 6.58 0.45
CA LYS A 94 -9.82 7.29 -0.22
C LYS A 94 -10.85 6.29 -0.71
N GLY A 95 -12.12 6.60 -0.47
CA GLY A 95 -13.23 5.74 -0.89
C GLY A 95 -13.38 4.47 -0.08
N ASN A 96 -12.52 4.26 0.93
CA ASN A 96 -12.52 3.05 1.77
C ASN A 96 -12.35 1.76 0.98
N ILE A 97 -11.77 1.82 -0.21
CA ILE A 97 -11.56 0.66 -1.08
C ILE A 97 -10.09 0.57 -1.45
N ALA A 98 -9.40 -0.41 -0.89
CA ALA A 98 -8.01 -0.65 -1.20
C ALA A 98 -7.84 -1.71 -2.28
N CYS A 99 -8.77 -2.66 -2.35
CA CYS A 99 -8.66 -3.82 -3.24
C CYS A 99 -9.30 -3.57 -4.59
N HIS A 100 -8.66 -4.04 -5.66
CA HIS A 100 -9.21 -3.90 -7.01
C HIS A 100 -10.52 -4.67 -7.20
N THR A 101 -10.86 -5.56 -6.27
CA THR A 101 -12.15 -6.27 -6.30
C THR A 101 -13.30 -5.39 -5.81
N GLY A 102 -13.00 -4.17 -5.36
CA GLY A 102 -14.02 -3.27 -4.82
C GLY A 102 -14.25 -3.43 -3.34
N ARG A 103 -13.39 -4.17 -2.64
CA ARG A 103 -13.51 -4.37 -1.18
C ARG A 103 -12.58 -3.42 -0.44
N ASN A 104 -12.90 -3.20 0.83
CA ASN A 104 -12.12 -2.31 1.69
C ASN A 104 -10.67 -2.77 1.81
N SER A 105 -10.46 -4.07 1.98
CA SER A 105 -9.15 -4.66 2.18
C SER A 105 -8.92 -5.80 1.19
N CYS A 106 -7.66 -6.00 0.82
CA CYS A 106 -7.27 -7.16 0.04
C CYS A 106 -7.41 -8.45 0.84
N PHE A 107 -7.47 -8.35 2.16
CA PHE A 107 -7.55 -9.49 3.06
C PHE A 107 -9.02 -9.76 3.42
N PHE A 108 -9.78 -10.23 2.46
CA PHE A 108 -11.24 -10.40 2.61
C PHE A 108 -11.68 -11.85 2.70
N ARG A 109 -10.75 -12.78 2.90
CA ARG A 109 -11.06 -14.19 3.12
C ARG A 109 -10.48 -14.66 4.43
N VAL A 110 -11.24 -15.48 5.14
CA VAL A 110 -10.85 -16.02 6.44
C VAL A 110 -10.84 -17.54 6.35
N LEU A 111 -9.82 -18.16 6.92
CA LEU A 111 -9.75 -19.62 6.94
C LEU A 111 -10.63 -20.14 8.08
N THR A 112 -11.56 -21.00 7.74
CA THR A 112 -12.42 -21.68 8.69
C THR A 112 -12.19 -23.19 8.55
N LYS A 113 -12.84 -23.97 9.40
CA LYS A 113 -12.73 -25.44 9.28
C LYS A 113 -13.30 -25.96 7.95
N ASP A 114 -14.10 -25.15 7.26
CA ASP A 114 -14.67 -25.50 5.97
C ASP A 114 -13.91 -24.89 4.80
N GLY A 115 -12.73 -24.31 5.08
CA GLY A 115 -11.88 -23.70 4.06
C GLY A 115 -11.98 -22.19 4.07
N TRP A 116 -11.52 -21.57 2.99
CA TRP A 116 -11.50 -20.11 2.87
C TRP A 116 -12.90 -19.57 2.61
N GLN A 117 -13.32 -18.61 3.43
CA GLN A 117 -14.64 -17.99 3.33
C GLN A 117 -14.48 -16.47 3.12
N ILE A 118 -15.30 -15.92 2.22
CA ILE A 118 -15.31 -14.47 2.00
C ILE A 118 -15.96 -13.81 3.21
N SER A 119 -15.26 -12.84 3.80
CA SER A 119 -15.69 -12.17 5.03
C SER A 119 -16.16 -10.74 4.81
N GLU A 120 -16.01 -10.19 3.61
CA GLU A 120 -16.35 -8.79 3.36
C GLU A 120 -17.03 -8.61 2.02
N PRO A 121 -18.00 -7.69 1.95
CA PRO A 121 -18.73 -7.43 0.72
C PRO A 121 -17.92 -6.58 -0.24
N VAL A 122 -18.31 -6.62 -1.51
CA VAL A 122 -17.84 -5.68 -2.52
C VAL A 122 -18.58 -4.37 -2.27
N LEU A 123 -17.83 -3.30 -2.02
CA LEU A 123 -18.42 -1.99 -1.73
C LEU A 123 -18.76 -1.25 -3.02
N LYS A 124 -18.01 -1.52 -4.08
CA LYS A 124 -18.26 -0.92 -5.39
C LYS A 124 -17.82 -1.91 -6.47
N ASP A 125 -18.66 -2.12 -7.46
CA ASP A 125 -18.36 -3.03 -8.55
C ASP A 125 -17.08 -2.60 -9.26
N PRO A 126 -16.11 -3.50 -9.48
CA PRO A 126 -14.88 -3.17 -10.19
C PRO A 126 -15.11 -2.51 -11.55
N LYS A 127 -16.19 -2.90 -12.23
CA LYS A 127 -16.55 -2.29 -13.52
C LYS A 127 -16.86 -0.81 -13.37
N GLU A 128 -17.42 -0.40 -12.24
CA GLU A 128 -17.70 1.01 -11.98
C GLU A 128 -16.47 1.78 -11.57
N ILE A 129 -15.53 1.10 -10.87
CA ILE A 129 -14.30 1.74 -10.40
C ILE A 129 -13.44 2.16 -11.59
N TYR A 130 -13.30 1.28 -12.56
CA TYR A 130 -12.36 1.49 -13.67
C TYR A 130 -13.02 1.94 -14.97
N ALA A 131 -14.34 2.08 -14.97
CA ALA A 131 -15.05 2.51 -16.18
C ALA A 131 -14.69 3.92 -16.58
N ASP A 132 -14.47 4.80 -15.61
CA ASP A 132 -14.18 6.20 -15.83
C ASP A 132 -12.70 6.52 -15.76
N GLY A 133 -11.91 5.53 -15.43
CA GLY A 133 -10.48 5.72 -15.26
C GLY A 133 -9.70 5.44 -16.49
#